data_16951c7bee1132eccae756c8a6d0ef15
#
_entry.id   16951c7bee1132eccae756c8a6d0ef15
#
_cell.length_a   1.000
_cell.length_b   1.000
_cell.length_c   1.000
_cell.angle_alpha   90.00
_cell.angle_beta   90.00
_cell.angle_gamma   90.00
#
_symmetry.space_group_name_H-M   'P 1'
#
loop_
_entity.id
_entity.type
_entity.pdbx_description
1 polymer ?
#
loop_
_entity_poly.entity_id
_entity_poly.type
_entity_poly.pdbx_seq_one_letter_code
_entity_poly.pdbx_strand_id
1 'polypeptide(L)'
;MKKKITALLLALTLLLSATALTGCGGSGESSDGPVSLTLSLWDEAQLPVIQENVDAFNAAHEGEIKVNIEQIPWDTYWTKLDASLETNEAPDVFWMNTYVQKYVDAGVLEPLDSYIEGESFDMSVYAEGRVNAYNVNGQQYALPKGLDAVAVALNTELFDRYGVELPQEGWTWDDMRDIATQLRDAIAAAGGSEYPIVMELDAQPSWMNFLYQNGGNYLSDDGKTCGIALPESKNAVQQVVDLMNNEQMAPYSVLTETKGTDLFISGQAAIVFIGSWKSGVLEDSSLAADGNVQLIQMPSMAVDNKTNMGGLGYVMSANCENKEAAWELMKYITGEEAMSHEAEEGIDIPAYLSAQEGYVANFKNINAQVFMDASANGFAYPSNGNFDWTTIVDDAMQEAFGQVKTVDEAMDEGVAEAQAILDEVFG
;
A
#
# COMPACT_ATOMS: atom_id res chain seq x y z
N MET A 1 48.70 16.50 -49.77
CA MET A 1 49.48 15.68 -48.85
C MET A 1 48.73 15.22 -47.60
N LYS A 2 47.41 15.42 -47.49
CA LYS A 2 46.62 15.00 -46.29
C LYS A 2 45.80 13.71 -46.46
N LYS A 3 45.85 13.05 -47.62
CA LYS A 3 45.10 11.81 -47.91
C LYS A 3 45.91 10.52 -47.89
N LYS A 4 47.21 10.57 -47.58
CA LYS A 4 48.10 9.38 -47.53
C LYS A 4 48.49 8.95 -46.10
N ILE A 5 48.10 9.69 -45.06
CA ILE A 5 48.42 9.36 -43.66
C ILE A 5 47.29 8.56 -42.99
N THR A 6 46.06 8.64 -43.49
CA THR A 6 44.90 7.93 -42.94
C THR A 6 44.83 6.44 -43.34
N ALA A 7 45.55 6.03 -44.40
CA ALA A 7 45.58 4.65 -44.86
C ALA A 7 46.63 3.78 -44.17
N LEU A 8 47.61 4.38 -43.45
CA LEU A 8 48.68 3.64 -42.78
C LEU A 8 48.36 3.30 -41.33
N LEU A 9 47.36 3.96 -40.74
CA LEU A 9 46.88 3.70 -39.36
C LEU A 9 45.77 2.63 -39.31
N LEU A 10 45.10 2.32 -40.43
CA LEU A 10 44.10 1.22 -40.49
C LEU A 10 44.75 -0.17 -40.80
N ALA A 11 46.01 -0.23 -41.26
CA ALA A 11 46.67 -1.49 -41.59
C ALA A 11 47.47 -2.09 -40.40
N LEU A 12 47.65 -1.35 -39.32
CA LEU A 12 48.40 -1.82 -38.13
C LEU A 12 47.53 -2.40 -37.03
N THR A 13 46.17 -2.30 -37.15
CA THR A 13 45.21 -2.88 -36.17
C THR A 13 44.66 -4.24 -36.58
N LEU A 14 45.04 -4.79 -37.73
CA LEU A 14 44.57 -6.07 -38.28
C LEU A 14 45.60 -7.22 -38.16
N LEU A 15 46.72 -7.04 -37.52
CA LEU A 15 47.80 -8.04 -37.42
C LEU A 15 48.05 -8.54 -35.97
N LEU A 16 47.20 -8.21 -35.00
CA LEU A 16 47.33 -8.70 -33.60
C LEU A 16 46.21 -9.61 -33.13
N SER A 17 45.37 -10.17 -34.01
CA SER A 17 44.24 -11.04 -33.63
C SER A 17 44.32 -12.46 -34.18
N ALA A 18 45.50 -13.05 -34.31
CA ALA A 18 45.67 -14.41 -34.80
C ALA A 18 46.70 -15.21 -34.02
N THR A 19 46.59 -15.29 -32.70
CA THR A 19 47.24 -16.37 -31.90
C THR A 19 46.54 -16.49 -30.55
N ALA A 20 45.46 -17.24 -30.48
CA ALA A 20 45.05 -17.99 -29.26
C ALA A 20 43.77 -18.82 -29.60
N LEU A 21 43.99 -19.88 -30.36
CA LEU A 21 43.01 -20.95 -30.49
C LEU A 21 43.74 -22.28 -30.25
N THR A 22 43.99 -22.59 -28.98
CA THR A 22 44.16 -23.97 -28.51
C THR A 22 43.96 -23.98 -27.00
N GLY A 23 42.89 -24.62 -26.57
CA GLY A 23 42.59 -24.84 -25.16
C GLY A 23 41.15 -25.34 -25.01
N CYS A 24 40.85 -26.57 -25.45
CA CYS A 24 39.68 -27.33 -24.97
C CYS A 24 39.87 -27.67 -23.50
N GLY A 25 38.94 -27.32 -22.69
CA GLY A 25 38.83 -27.79 -21.30
C GLY A 25 37.55 -27.19 -20.73
N GLY A 26 36.41 -27.93 -20.76
CA GLY A 26 35.19 -27.52 -20.10
C GLY A 26 35.40 -27.45 -18.59
N SER A 27 35.15 -26.31 -18.04
CA SER A 27 34.72 -26.08 -16.67
C SER A 27 33.83 -24.86 -16.77
N GLY A 28 32.58 -24.96 -16.37
CA GLY A 28 31.70 -23.82 -16.26
C GLY A 28 32.38 -22.78 -15.38
N GLU A 29 32.67 -21.64 -15.94
CA GLU A 29 33.04 -20.46 -15.14
C GLU A 29 31.77 -20.09 -14.34
N SER A 30 31.79 -20.46 -13.05
CA SER A 30 31.01 -19.72 -12.08
C SER A 30 31.41 -18.26 -12.21
N SER A 31 30.46 -17.35 -12.42
CA SER A 31 30.70 -15.92 -12.34
C SER A 31 31.25 -15.63 -10.94
N ASP A 32 32.52 -15.15 -10.88
CA ASP A 32 33.30 -14.99 -9.65
C ASP A 32 32.82 -13.79 -8.80
N GLY A 33 31.54 -13.47 -8.80
CA GLY A 33 30.93 -12.37 -8.05
C GLY A 33 29.65 -12.81 -7.33
N PRO A 34 29.20 -12.05 -6.32
CA PRO A 34 27.96 -12.34 -5.61
C PRO A 34 26.77 -12.34 -6.58
N VAL A 35 25.79 -13.18 -6.30
CA VAL A 35 24.47 -13.12 -6.94
C VAL A 35 23.87 -11.77 -6.64
N SER A 36 23.44 -11.03 -7.67
CA SER A 36 22.77 -9.74 -7.50
C SER A 36 21.27 -9.91 -7.61
N LEU A 37 20.53 -9.44 -6.60
CA LEU A 37 19.07 -9.42 -6.59
C LEU A 37 18.57 -7.99 -6.51
N THR A 38 17.40 -7.75 -7.11
CA THR A 38 16.66 -6.50 -7.01
C THR A 38 15.40 -6.72 -6.19
N LEU A 39 15.22 -5.90 -5.14
CA LEU A 39 14.01 -5.82 -4.34
C LEU A 39 13.28 -4.53 -4.67
N SER A 40 12.02 -4.61 -5.13
CA SER A 40 11.22 -3.40 -5.43
C SER A 40 10.10 -3.18 -4.41
N LEU A 41 9.93 -1.92 -4.02
CA LEU A 41 8.92 -1.46 -3.08
C LEU A 41 8.45 -0.05 -3.45
N TRP A 42 7.32 0.41 -2.86
CA TRP A 42 6.76 1.73 -3.22
C TRP A 42 6.79 2.78 -2.13
N ASP A 43 6.78 2.43 -0.84
CA ASP A 43 6.67 3.41 0.24
C ASP A 43 8.03 4.00 0.62
N GLU A 44 8.18 5.32 0.38
CA GLU A 44 9.40 6.06 0.70
C GLU A 44 9.62 6.18 2.22
N ALA A 45 8.55 6.22 3.01
CA ALA A 45 8.65 6.36 4.47
C ALA A 45 9.17 5.07 5.12
N GLN A 46 8.84 3.90 4.57
CA GLN A 46 9.31 2.60 5.06
C GLN A 46 10.73 2.25 4.56
N LEU A 47 11.17 2.89 3.46
CA LEU A 47 12.46 2.56 2.82
C LEU A 47 13.67 2.54 3.76
N PRO A 48 13.88 3.49 4.70
CA PRO A 48 15.04 3.47 5.58
C PRO A 48 15.15 2.18 6.41
N VAL A 49 14.05 1.75 7.01
CA VAL A 49 14.00 0.54 7.85
C VAL A 49 14.18 -0.73 7.03
N ILE A 50 13.52 -0.81 5.86
CA ILE A 50 13.71 -1.94 4.93
C ILE A 50 15.16 -1.99 4.43
N GLN A 51 15.80 -0.83 4.20
CA GLN A 51 17.20 -0.77 3.81
C GLN A 51 18.13 -1.31 4.90
N GLU A 52 17.85 -1.03 6.18
CA GLU A 52 18.62 -1.58 7.30
C GLU A 52 18.51 -3.11 7.36
N ASN A 53 17.31 -3.67 7.17
CA ASN A 53 17.10 -5.11 7.08
C ASN A 53 17.86 -5.74 5.89
N VAL A 54 17.83 -5.09 4.72
CA VAL A 54 18.56 -5.54 3.53
C VAL A 54 20.08 -5.40 3.72
N ASP A 55 20.57 -4.36 4.39
CA ASP A 55 21.99 -4.20 4.68
C ASP A 55 22.50 -5.27 5.65
N ALA A 56 21.69 -5.65 6.65
CA ALA A 56 22.00 -6.77 7.55
C ALA A 56 22.02 -8.10 6.79
N PHE A 57 21.05 -8.36 5.90
CA PHE A 57 21.08 -9.51 5.01
C PHE A 57 22.33 -9.55 4.13
N ASN A 58 22.66 -8.44 3.48
CA ASN A 58 23.85 -8.31 2.64
C ASN A 58 25.16 -8.57 3.41
N ALA A 59 25.23 -8.12 4.66
CA ALA A 59 26.37 -8.37 5.53
C ALA A 59 26.48 -9.85 5.93
N ALA A 60 25.37 -10.52 6.21
CA ALA A 60 25.31 -11.94 6.53
C ALA A 60 25.72 -12.84 5.33
N HIS A 61 25.50 -12.35 4.10
CA HIS A 61 25.80 -13.08 2.84
C HIS A 61 26.91 -12.42 2.04
N GLU A 62 27.89 -11.77 2.72
CA GLU A 62 29.00 -11.06 2.05
C GLU A 62 29.76 -11.98 1.07
N GLY A 63 29.83 -11.55 -0.19
CA GLY A 63 30.49 -12.31 -1.26
C GLY A 63 29.61 -13.40 -1.92
N GLU A 64 28.43 -13.70 -1.40
CA GLU A 64 27.50 -14.70 -1.93
C GLU A 64 26.27 -14.06 -2.58
N ILE A 65 25.56 -13.19 -1.87
CA ILE A 65 24.34 -12.53 -2.34
C ILE A 65 24.45 -11.03 -2.07
N LYS A 66 24.02 -10.22 -3.03
CA LYS A 66 23.90 -8.76 -2.90
C LYS A 66 22.49 -8.33 -3.35
N VAL A 67 21.74 -7.75 -2.44
CA VAL A 67 20.42 -7.19 -2.72
C VAL A 67 20.52 -5.68 -2.89
N ASN A 68 19.86 -5.15 -3.92
CA ASN A 68 19.69 -3.73 -4.15
C ASN A 68 18.20 -3.39 -4.11
N ILE A 69 17.83 -2.30 -3.41
CA ILE A 69 16.44 -1.85 -3.38
C ILE A 69 16.19 -0.86 -4.52
N GLU A 70 15.07 -1.05 -5.21
CA GLU A 70 14.49 -0.09 -6.13
C GLU A 70 13.18 0.45 -5.54
N GLN A 71 13.16 1.73 -5.14
CA GLN A 71 11.95 2.38 -4.69
C GLN A 71 11.25 3.06 -5.87
N ILE A 72 9.98 2.72 -6.10
CA ILE A 72 9.13 3.27 -7.16
C ILE A 72 7.87 3.82 -6.50
N PRO A 73 7.56 5.13 -6.61
CA PRO A 73 6.37 5.71 -6.00
C PRO A 73 5.08 4.98 -6.41
N TRP A 74 4.14 4.86 -5.48
CA TRP A 74 2.86 4.17 -5.65
C TRP A 74 2.16 4.49 -6.97
N ASP A 75 2.04 5.78 -7.32
CA ASP A 75 1.32 6.27 -8.51
C ASP A 75 1.88 5.71 -9.83
N THR A 76 3.13 5.25 -9.85
CA THR A 76 3.80 4.72 -11.05
C THR A 76 4.25 3.27 -10.88
N TYR A 77 4.12 2.71 -9.69
CA TYR A 77 4.63 1.39 -9.37
C TYR A 77 4.05 0.30 -10.30
N TRP A 78 2.74 0.23 -10.38
CA TRP A 78 2.06 -0.80 -11.16
C TRP A 78 2.33 -0.69 -12.66
N THR A 79 2.33 0.54 -13.20
CA THR A 79 2.67 0.79 -14.63
C THR A 79 4.09 0.36 -14.96
N LYS A 80 5.06 0.66 -14.07
CA LYS A 80 6.45 0.25 -14.26
C LYS A 80 6.63 -1.25 -14.09
N LEU A 81 5.95 -1.86 -13.09
CA LEU A 81 5.98 -3.30 -12.88
C LEU A 81 5.44 -4.05 -14.09
N ASP A 82 4.27 -3.67 -14.60
CA ASP A 82 3.66 -4.28 -15.78
C ASP A 82 4.61 -4.20 -16.99
N ALA A 83 5.19 -3.03 -17.25
CA ALA A 83 6.14 -2.86 -18.36
C ALA A 83 7.42 -3.70 -18.18
N SER A 84 7.94 -3.85 -16.96
CA SER A 84 9.14 -4.64 -16.67
C SER A 84 8.89 -6.14 -16.81
N LEU A 85 7.69 -6.60 -16.45
CA LEU A 85 7.28 -8.00 -16.61
C LEU A 85 7.15 -8.38 -18.09
N GLU A 86 6.65 -7.48 -18.95
CA GLU A 86 6.59 -7.69 -20.40
C GLU A 86 7.97 -7.83 -21.06
N THR A 87 8.98 -7.15 -20.52
CA THR A 87 10.35 -7.14 -21.05
C THR A 87 11.29 -8.15 -20.40
N ASN A 88 10.83 -8.92 -19.41
CA ASN A 88 11.64 -9.78 -18.54
C ASN A 88 12.72 -9.02 -17.76
N GLU A 89 12.46 -7.76 -17.43
CA GLU A 89 13.34 -6.90 -16.63
C GLU A 89 12.71 -6.61 -15.25
N ALA A 90 11.76 -7.45 -14.83
CA ALA A 90 11.11 -7.32 -13.53
C ALA A 90 12.11 -7.53 -12.38
N PRO A 91 11.90 -6.86 -11.22
CA PRO A 91 12.69 -7.13 -10.04
C PRO A 91 12.54 -8.61 -9.60
N ASP A 92 13.59 -9.16 -8.96
CA ASP A 92 13.60 -10.55 -8.52
C ASP A 92 12.58 -10.81 -7.41
N VAL A 93 12.50 -9.92 -6.44
CA VAL A 93 11.54 -9.90 -5.33
C VAL A 93 10.88 -8.53 -5.27
N PHE A 94 9.58 -8.50 -5.03
CA PHE A 94 8.87 -7.22 -4.96
C PHE A 94 7.63 -7.27 -4.08
N TRP A 95 7.19 -6.09 -3.65
CA TRP A 95 5.97 -5.95 -2.89
C TRP A 95 4.75 -6.23 -3.74
N MET A 96 3.83 -6.96 -3.14
CA MET A 96 2.53 -7.28 -3.73
C MET A 96 1.43 -7.04 -2.69
N ASN A 97 0.38 -6.39 -3.12
CA ASN A 97 -0.86 -6.27 -2.36
C ASN A 97 -1.86 -7.35 -2.81
N THR A 98 -3.14 -7.08 -2.69
CA THR A 98 -4.23 -7.98 -3.11
C THR A 98 -4.33 -8.17 -4.64
N TYR A 99 -3.46 -7.53 -5.44
CA TYR A 99 -3.41 -7.68 -6.91
C TYR A 99 -2.75 -9.00 -7.36
N VAL A 100 -2.32 -9.83 -6.44
CA VAL A 100 -1.60 -11.08 -6.69
C VAL A 100 -2.27 -11.96 -7.75
N GLN A 101 -3.60 -12.07 -7.77
CA GLN A 101 -4.33 -12.90 -8.73
C GLN A 101 -4.04 -12.50 -10.19
N LYS A 102 -4.03 -11.19 -10.52
CA LYS A 102 -3.70 -10.67 -11.86
C LYS A 102 -2.34 -11.20 -12.33
N TYR A 103 -1.35 -11.15 -11.47
CA TYR A 103 0.02 -11.53 -11.80
C TYR A 103 0.22 -13.05 -11.83
N VAL A 104 -0.55 -13.80 -11.02
CA VAL A 104 -0.61 -15.27 -11.11
C VAL A 104 -1.23 -15.70 -12.43
N ASP A 105 -2.35 -15.11 -12.84
CA ASP A 105 -3.03 -15.42 -14.10
C ASP A 105 -2.17 -15.08 -15.32
N ALA A 106 -1.34 -14.05 -15.22
CA ALA A 106 -0.34 -13.70 -16.23
C ALA A 106 0.88 -14.64 -16.23
N GLY A 107 1.03 -15.54 -15.23
CA GLY A 107 2.13 -16.48 -15.13
C GLY A 107 3.49 -15.84 -14.85
N VAL A 108 3.52 -14.68 -14.23
CA VAL A 108 4.75 -13.89 -13.99
C VAL A 108 5.27 -14.00 -12.56
N LEU A 109 4.56 -14.71 -11.68
CA LEU A 109 4.98 -15.01 -10.31
C LEU A 109 5.40 -16.47 -10.15
N GLU A 110 6.43 -16.70 -9.35
CA GLU A 110 6.90 -18.02 -8.96
C GLU A 110 6.04 -18.58 -7.81
N PRO A 111 5.47 -19.80 -7.93
CA PRO A 111 4.80 -20.46 -6.81
C PRO A 111 5.83 -20.90 -5.77
N LEU A 112 5.52 -20.66 -4.50
CA LEU A 112 6.46 -20.88 -3.38
C LEU A 112 6.32 -22.26 -2.73
N ASP A 113 5.34 -23.07 -3.10
CA ASP A 113 5.03 -24.36 -2.45
C ASP A 113 6.23 -25.30 -2.38
N SER A 114 7.03 -25.38 -3.45
CA SER A 114 8.21 -26.26 -3.49
C SER A 114 9.29 -25.84 -2.50
N TYR A 115 9.44 -24.55 -2.24
CA TYR A 115 10.37 -24.00 -1.26
C TYR A 115 9.86 -24.20 0.16
N ILE A 116 8.57 -23.94 0.38
CA ILE A 116 7.89 -24.11 1.68
C ILE A 116 7.97 -25.60 2.10
N GLU A 117 7.61 -26.54 1.21
CA GLU A 117 7.62 -27.97 1.48
C GLU A 117 9.06 -28.50 1.63
N GLY A 118 9.98 -28.06 0.73
CA GLY A 118 11.36 -28.54 0.70
C GLY A 118 12.14 -28.26 1.97
N GLU A 119 11.86 -27.14 2.63
CA GLU A 119 12.48 -26.73 3.88
C GLU A 119 11.60 -26.96 5.11
N SER A 120 10.37 -27.44 4.93
CA SER A 120 9.36 -27.52 6.01
C SER A 120 9.14 -26.15 6.69
N PHE A 121 9.07 -25.10 5.87
CA PHE A 121 8.91 -23.72 6.33
C PHE A 121 7.54 -23.53 7.01
N ASP A 122 7.55 -23.01 8.22
CA ASP A 122 6.34 -22.89 9.03
C ASP A 122 5.54 -21.63 8.68
N MET A 123 4.50 -21.77 7.87
CA MET A 123 3.60 -20.66 7.52
C MET A 123 2.65 -20.27 8.67
N SER A 124 2.54 -21.05 9.74
CA SER A 124 1.63 -20.76 10.87
C SER A 124 2.14 -19.62 11.77
N VAL A 125 3.38 -19.17 11.58
CA VAL A 125 3.95 -18.00 12.26
C VAL A 125 3.34 -16.68 11.79
N TYR A 126 2.67 -16.70 10.62
CA TYR A 126 2.02 -15.52 10.05
C TYR A 126 0.51 -15.49 10.32
N ALA A 127 -0.07 -14.31 10.29
CA ALA A 127 -1.51 -14.13 10.37
C ALA A 127 -2.22 -14.91 9.24
N GLU A 128 -3.11 -15.84 9.59
CA GLU A 128 -3.77 -16.77 8.67
C GLU A 128 -4.47 -16.04 7.50
N GLY A 129 -5.14 -14.92 7.78
CA GLY A 129 -5.81 -14.11 6.75
C GLY A 129 -4.84 -13.57 5.69
N ARG A 130 -3.58 -13.33 6.05
CA ARG A 130 -2.55 -12.87 5.11
C ARG A 130 -1.96 -14.02 4.30
N VAL A 131 -1.73 -15.16 4.93
CA VAL A 131 -1.34 -16.39 4.20
C VAL A 131 -2.39 -16.71 3.13
N ASN A 132 -3.66 -16.74 3.53
CA ASN A 132 -4.77 -17.06 2.64
C ASN A 132 -4.96 -16.05 1.50
N ALA A 133 -4.67 -14.76 1.72
CA ALA A 133 -4.79 -13.73 0.69
C ALA A 133 -3.83 -13.92 -0.50
N TYR A 134 -2.74 -14.66 -0.29
CA TYR A 134 -1.74 -14.96 -1.32
C TYR A 134 -1.77 -16.43 -1.77
N ASN A 135 -2.78 -17.19 -1.34
CA ASN A 135 -3.02 -18.53 -1.84
C ASN A 135 -3.99 -18.44 -3.02
N VAL A 136 -3.48 -18.63 -4.22
CA VAL A 136 -4.23 -18.55 -5.46
C VAL A 136 -4.29 -19.92 -6.10
N ASN A 137 -5.49 -20.42 -6.37
CA ASN A 137 -5.73 -21.73 -6.96
C ASN A 137 -5.06 -22.91 -6.20
N GLY A 138 -4.88 -22.76 -4.88
CA GLY A 138 -4.27 -23.76 -4.02
C GLY A 138 -2.74 -23.72 -3.98
N GLN A 139 -2.10 -22.70 -4.54
CA GLN A 139 -0.66 -22.46 -4.50
C GLN A 139 -0.35 -21.13 -3.78
N GLN A 140 0.72 -21.11 -3.02
CA GLN A 140 1.19 -19.92 -2.30
C GLN A 140 2.13 -19.11 -3.19
N TYR A 141 1.90 -17.78 -3.32
CA TYR A 141 2.71 -16.91 -4.18
C TYR A 141 3.45 -15.81 -3.43
N ALA A 142 3.14 -15.58 -2.17
CA ALA A 142 3.87 -14.59 -1.36
C ALA A 142 4.13 -15.09 0.06
N LEU A 143 5.20 -14.58 0.66
CA LEU A 143 5.36 -14.55 2.11
C LEU A 143 4.75 -13.25 2.65
N PRO A 144 3.86 -13.32 3.67
CA PRO A 144 3.23 -12.14 4.23
C PRO A 144 4.22 -11.17 4.86
N LYS A 145 4.06 -9.86 4.59
CA LYS A 145 4.83 -8.78 5.23
C LYS A 145 4.03 -8.12 6.35
N GLY A 146 2.89 -7.56 6.03
CA GLY A 146 2.15 -6.74 6.97
C GLY A 146 0.64 -6.78 6.78
N LEU A 147 -0.04 -6.18 7.74
CA LEU A 147 -1.48 -5.97 7.74
C LEU A 147 -1.77 -4.47 7.70
N ASP A 148 -2.85 -4.12 7.02
CA ASP A 148 -3.38 -2.77 7.02
C ASP A 148 -4.68 -2.70 7.83
N ALA A 149 -4.87 -1.57 8.48
CA ALA A 149 -6.12 -1.19 9.12
C ALA A 149 -6.34 0.32 8.97
N VAL A 150 -7.57 0.77 9.11
CA VAL A 150 -7.90 2.20 9.03
C VAL A 150 -8.55 2.65 10.33
N ALA A 151 -8.17 3.83 10.78
CA ALA A 151 -8.70 4.48 11.98
C ALA A 151 -8.89 5.98 11.73
N VAL A 152 -9.26 6.73 12.76
CA VAL A 152 -9.36 8.19 12.71
C VAL A 152 -8.34 8.78 13.69
N ALA A 153 -7.58 9.78 13.24
CA ALA A 153 -6.75 10.58 14.11
C ALA A 153 -7.42 11.95 14.37
N LEU A 154 -7.39 12.38 15.63
CA LEU A 154 -7.95 13.62 16.15
C LEU A 154 -6.81 14.53 16.62
N ASN A 155 -6.79 15.76 16.17
CA ASN A 155 -5.90 16.82 16.65
C ASN A 155 -6.51 17.48 17.90
N THR A 156 -6.14 16.99 19.07
CA THR A 156 -6.72 17.44 20.35
C THR A 156 -6.44 18.90 20.66
N GLU A 157 -5.35 19.47 20.13
CA GLU A 157 -5.06 20.90 20.26
C GLU A 157 -6.14 21.76 19.59
N LEU A 158 -6.59 21.37 18.38
CA LEU A 158 -7.65 22.12 17.69
C LEU A 158 -9.00 21.98 18.40
N PHE A 159 -9.32 20.79 18.91
CA PHE A 159 -10.51 20.58 19.71
C PHE A 159 -10.52 21.49 20.96
N ASP A 160 -9.42 21.52 21.71
CA ASP A 160 -9.25 22.39 22.88
C ASP A 160 -9.29 23.88 22.51
N ARG A 161 -8.57 24.27 21.46
CA ARG A 161 -8.51 25.66 20.96
C ARG A 161 -9.87 26.22 20.63
N TYR A 162 -10.72 25.40 20.00
CA TYR A 162 -12.04 25.81 19.55
C TYR A 162 -13.17 25.43 20.52
N GLY A 163 -12.84 24.78 21.64
CA GLY A 163 -13.80 24.43 22.69
C GLY A 163 -14.84 23.41 22.25
N VAL A 164 -14.46 22.47 21.36
CA VAL A 164 -15.29 21.37 20.90
C VAL A 164 -14.89 20.10 21.64
N GLU A 165 -15.88 19.32 22.10
CA GLU A 165 -15.61 18.06 22.82
C GLU A 165 -15.15 16.96 21.85
N LEU A 166 -14.16 16.16 22.28
CA LEU A 166 -13.68 14.99 21.54
C LEU A 166 -14.76 13.92 21.46
N PRO A 167 -14.89 13.21 20.33
CA PRO A 167 -15.78 12.05 20.23
C PRO A 167 -15.36 10.94 21.20
N GLN A 168 -16.32 10.12 21.57
CA GLN A 168 -16.11 8.92 22.40
C GLN A 168 -16.18 7.67 21.52
N GLU A 169 -15.56 6.58 21.98
CA GLU A 169 -15.69 5.27 21.33
C GLU A 169 -17.14 4.90 21.07
N GLY A 170 -17.40 4.34 19.90
CA GLY A 170 -18.75 4.01 19.44
C GLY A 170 -19.52 5.18 18.84
N TRP A 171 -18.83 6.30 18.52
CA TRP A 171 -19.44 7.42 17.83
C TRP A 171 -19.98 7.04 16.43
N THR A 172 -20.89 7.84 15.95
CA THR A 172 -21.56 7.63 14.68
C THR A 172 -21.14 8.68 13.64
N TRP A 173 -21.51 8.42 12.38
CA TRP A 173 -21.33 9.40 11.30
C TRP A 173 -22.09 10.71 11.58
N ASP A 174 -23.26 10.64 12.21
CA ASP A 174 -24.02 11.83 12.60
C ASP A 174 -23.28 12.60 13.70
N ASP A 175 -22.70 11.93 14.70
CA ASP A 175 -21.84 12.57 15.72
C ASP A 175 -20.65 13.27 15.06
N MET A 176 -20.01 12.63 14.09
CA MET A 176 -18.89 13.24 13.33
C MET A 176 -19.33 14.51 12.60
N ARG A 177 -20.47 14.47 11.93
CA ARG A 177 -21.04 15.64 11.23
C ARG A 177 -21.35 16.79 12.18
N ASP A 178 -21.90 16.48 13.34
CA ASP A 178 -22.24 17.49 14.36
C ASP A 178 -20.96 18.12 14.95
N ILE A 179 -19.92 17.30 15.22
CA ILE A 179 -18.60 17.75 15.66
C ILE A 179 -17.96 18.62 14.57
N ALA A 180 -17.97 18.19 13.32
CA ALA A 180 -17.43 18.97 12.22
C ALA A 180 -18.15 20.29 12.00
N THR A 181 -19.45 20.35 12.25
CA THR A 181 -20.24 21.59 12.24
C THR A 181 -19.77 22.54 13.35
N GLN A 182 -19.60 22.03 14.57
CA GLN A 182 -19.11 22.83 15.70
C GLN A 182 -17.70 23.36 15.45
N LEU A 183 -16.80 22.51 14.93
CA LEU A 183 -15.44 22.92 14.56
C LEU A 183 -15.45 23.99 13.48
N ARG A 184 -16.20 23.81 12.38
CA ARG A 184 -16.32 24.78 11.30
C ARG A 184 -16.77 26.15 11.84
N ASP A 185 -17.84 26.16 12.62
CA ASP A 185 -18.43 27.41 13.13
C ASP A 185 -17.47 28.11 14.11
N ALA A 186 -16.78 27.35 14.97
CA ALA A 186 -15.81 27.90 15.92
C ALA A 186 -14.54 28.40 15.23
N ILE A 187 -14.01 27.67 14.25
CA ILE A 187 -12.88 28.09 13.41
C ILE A 187 -13.22 29.41 12.70
N ALA A 188 -14.38 29.48 12.03
CA ALA A 188 -14.82 30.66 11.32
C ALA A 188 -15.00 31.87 12.27
N ALA A 189 -15.59 31.67 13.45
CA ALA A 189 -15.77 32.69 14.46
C ALA A 189 -14.44 33.26 15.01
N ALA A 190 -13.40 32.41 15.08
CA ALA A 190 -12.06 32.78 15.50
C ALA A 190 -11.21 33.39 14.36
N GLY A 191 -11.69 33.36 13.11
CA GLY A 191 -10.92 33.78 11.93
C GLY A 191 -9.79 32.79 11.57
N GLY A 192 -9.92 31.54 11.97
CA GLY A 192 -9.02 30.44 11.60
C GLY A 192 -9.20 30.00 10.15
N SER A 193 -8.31 29.12 9.70
CA SER A 193 -8.31 28.57 8.33
C SER A 193 -8.15 27.05 8.31
N GLU A 194 -8.17 26.42 9.46
CA GLU A 194 -8.05 24.97 9.62
C GLU A 194 -9.31 24.26 9.10
N TYR A 195 -9.15 23.03 8.69
CA TYR A 195 -10.26 22.19 8.22
C TYR A 195 -10.81 21.31 9.35
N PRO A 196 -12.14 21.20 9.51
CA PRO A 196 -12.70 20.25 10.46
C PRO A 196 -12.31 18.81 10.15
N ILE A 197 -12.43 18.36 8.90
CA ILE A 197 -12.11 17.02 8.43
C ILE A 197 -11.24 17.11 7.17
N VAL A 198 -10.29 16.20 7.06
CA VAL A 198 -9.55 15.89 5.82
C VAL A 198 -9.55 14.39 5.59
N MET A 199 -9.34 13.95 4.34
CA MET A 199 -9.18 12.55 3.98
C MET A 199 -8.17 12.41 2.83
N GLU A 200 -7.64 11.22 2.65
CA GLU A 200 -7.00 10.84 1.39
C GLU A 200 -8.09 10.62 0.32
N LEU A 201 -7.78 10.88 -0.94
CA LEU A 201 -8.69 10.59 -2.05
C LEU A 201 -8.61 9.12 -2.50
N ASP A 202 -7.58 8.40 -2.03
CA ASP A 202 -7.41 6.97 -2.27
C ASP A 202 -8.53 6.14 -1.62
N ALA A 203 -8.92 5.04 -2.28
CA ALA A 203 -10.04 4.20 -1.85
C ALA A 203 -9.84 3.59 -0.46
N GLN A 204 -8.67 2.97 -0.23
CA GLN A 204 -8.43 2.14 0.95
C GLN A 204 -8.50 2.90 2.28
N PRO A 205 -7.88 4.07 2.47
CA PRO A 205 -7.94 4.77 3.74
C PRO A 205 -9.24 5.53 3.97
N SER A 206 -10.09 5.67 2.95
CA SER A 206 -11.27 6.55 3.01
C SER A 206 -12.54 5.92 2.46
N TRP A 207 -12.98 6.31 1.27
CA TRP A 207 -14.32 6.14 0.77
C TRP A 207 -14.77 4.67 0.58
N MET A 208 -13.85 3.74 0.32
CA MET A 208 -14.21 2.32 0.23
C MET A 208 -14.82 1.81 1.53
N ASN A 209 -14.30 2.24 2.69
CA ASN A 209 -14.86 1.89 3.99
C ASN A 209 -16.30 2.42 4.14
N PHE A 210 -16.53 3.64 3.71
CA PHE A 210 -17.85 4.27 3.83
C PHE A 210 -18.92 3.54 3.01
N LEU A 211 -18.56 2.98 1.83
CA LEU A 211 -19.50 2.17 1.05
C LEU A 211 -20.00 0.98 1.88
N TYR A 212 -19.10 0.18 2.44
CA TYR A 212 -19.43 -1.02 3.21
C TYR A 212 -20.11 -0.69 4.52
N GLN A 213 -19.63 0.29 5.26
CA GLN A 213 -20.21 0.75 6.52
C GLN A 213 -21.64 1.27 6.35
N ASN A 214 -21.98 1.75 5.17
CA ASN A 214 -23.35 2.21 4.84
C ASN A 214 -24.24 1.10 4.24
N GLY A 215 -23.74 -0.12 4.07
CA GLY A 215 -24.47 -1.25 3.52
C GLY A 215 -24.41 -1.39 1.99
N GLY A 216 -23.59 -0.57 1.33
CA GLY A 216 -23.21 -0.74 -0.06
C GLY A 216 -22.03 -1.68 -0.22
N ASN A 217 -21.43 -1.69 -1.39
CA ASN A 217 -20.16 -2.38 -1.61
C ASN A 217 -19.39 -1.76 -2.80
N TYR A 218 -18.12 -2.13 -2.89
CA TYR A 218 -17.24 -1.82 -4.01
C TYR A 218 -17.30 -2.93 -5.06
N LEU A 219 -17.26 -4.18 -4.58
CA LEU A 219 -17.28 -5.39 -5.37
C LEU A 219 -18.15 -6.42 -4.65
N SER A 220 -18.98 -7.17 -5.39
CA SER A 220 -19.78 -8.26 -4.82
C SER A 220 -18.91 -9.39 -4.27
N ASP A 221 -19.44 -10.19 -3.34
CA ASP A 221 -18.73 -11.30 -2.69
C ASP A 221 -18.22 -12.35 -3.69
N ASP A 222 -18.88 -12.52 -4.83
CA ASP A 222 -18.44 -13.42 -5.90
C ASP A 222 -17.42 -12.79 -6.87
N GLY A 223 -17.06 -11.54 -6.63
CA GLY A 223 -16.05 -10.80 -7.41
C GLY A 223 -16.49 -10.37 -8.80
N LYS A 224 -17.78 -10.45 -9.14
CA LYS A 224 -18.26 -10.27 -10.53
C LYS A 224 -19.04 -8.99 -10.78
N THR A 225 -19.51 -8.32 -9.73
CA THR A 225 -20.37 -7.15 -9.87
C THR A 225 -19.80 -5.95 -9.14
N CYS A 226 -19.61 -4.86 -9.87
CA CYS A 226 -19.27 -3.56 -9.30
C CYS A 226 -20.48 -2.97 -8.56
N GLY A 227 -20.33 -2.69 -7.26
CA GLY A 227 -21.42 -2.28 -6.39
C GLY A 227 -21.53 -0.78 -6.12
N ILE A 228 -20.72 0.05 -6.78
CA ILE A 228 -20.68 1.49 -6.48
C ILE A 228 -22.01 2.22 -6.75
N ALA A 229 -22.83 1.76 -7.70
CA ALA A 229 -24.11 2.37 -8.01
C ALA A 229 -25.29 1.83 -7.17
N LEU A 230 -25.04 0.98 -6.17
CA LEU A 230 -26.08 0.63 -5.19
C LEU A 230 -26.56 1.90 -4.47
N PRO A 231 -27.85 1.98 -4.10
CA PRO A 231 -28.37 3.14 -3.38
C PRO A 231 -27.60 3.47 -2.11
N GLU A 232 -27.16 2.46 -1.38
CA GLU A 232 -26.37 2.57 -0.15
C GLU A 232 -24.96 3.11 -0.43
N SER A 233 -24.33 2.68 -1.54
CA SER A 233 -23.01 3.17 -1.98
C SER A 233 -23.10 4.64 -2.40
N LYS A 234 -24.10 4.98 -3.24
CA LYS A 234 -24.34 6.37 -3.64
C LYS A 234 -24.64 7.28 -2.45
N ASN A 235 -25.42 6.80 -1.49
CA ASN A 235 -25.69 7.55 -0.27
C ASN A 235 -24.41 7.81 0.54
N ALA A 236 -23.52 6.83 0.67
CA ALA A 236 -22.24 7.02 1.36
C ALA A 236 -21.39 8.11 0.69
N VAL A 237 -21.25 8.07 -0.65
CA VAL A 237 -20.50 9.08 -1.40
C VAL A 237 -21.17 10.46 -1.32
N GLN A 238 -22.50 10.52 -1.39
CA GLN A 238 -23.25 11.78 -1.23
C GLN A 238 -23.00 12.42 0.14
N GLN A 239 -22.91 11.63 1.22
CA GLN A 239 -22.57 12.16 2.54
C GLN A 239 -21.18 12.80 2.59
N VAL A 240 -20.20 12.26 1.87
CA VAL A 240 -18.86 12.87 1.75
C VAL A 240 -18.94 14.19 0.97
N VAL A 241 -19.64 14.20 -0.16
CA VAL A 241 -19.87 15.42 -0.96
C VAL A 241 -20.60 16.48 -0.12
N ASP A 242 -21.55 16.08 0.69
CA ASP A 242 -22.29 16.98 1.60
C ASP A 242 -21.37 17.58 2.68
N LEU A 243 -20.40 16.81 3.22
CA LEU A 243 -19.38 17.35 4.14
C LEU A 243 -18.54 18.44 3.47
N MET A 244 -18.10 18.23 2.22
CA MET A 244 -17.35 19.23 1.45
C MET A 244 -18.21 20.47 1.17
N ASN A 245 -19.45 20.30 0.73
CA ASN A 245 -20.39 21.39 0.42
C ASN A 245 -20.75 22.26 1.63
N ASN A 246 -20.77 21.64 2.80
CA ASN A 246 -21.10 22.32 4.06
C ASN A 246 -19.85 22.85 4.78
N GLU A 247 -18.69 22.84 4.13
CA GLU A 247 -17.40 23.28 4.72
C GLU A 247 -17.02 22.49 6.00
N GLN A 248 -17.56 21.27 6.15
CA GLN A 248 -17.24 20.34 7.23
C GLN A 248 -16.00 19.50 6.92
N MET A 249 -15.62 19.42 5.64
CA MET A 249 -14.43 18.78 5.13
C MET A 249 -13.70 19.71 4.16
N ALA A 250 -12.38 19.58 4.06
CA ALA A 250 -11.60 20.28 3.05
C ALA A 250 -12.16 20.03 1.65
N PRO A 251 -12.23 21.07 0.80
CA PRO A 251 -12.73 20.90 -0.56
C PRO A 251 -11.83 20.01 -1.40
N TYR A 252 -12.39 19.32 -2.38
CA TYR A 252 -11.68 18.42 -3.29
C TYR A 252 -10.40 19.05 -3.88
N SER A 253 -10.45 20.32 -4.30
CA SER A 253 -9.30 21.03 -4.84
C SER A 253 -8.10 21.15 -3.88
N VAL A 254 -8.33 21.15 -2.59
CA VAL A 254 -7.26 21.15 -1.57
C VAL A 254 -6.70 19.73 -1.43
N LEU A 255 -7.59 18.73 -1.37
CA LEU A 255 -7.18 17.33 -1.18
C LEU A 255 -6.43 16.75 -2.40
N THR A 256 -6.60 17.32 -3.60
CA THR A 256 -5.81 16.97 -4.79
C THR A 256 -4.41 17.57 -4.80
N GLU A 257 -4.21 18.69 -4.11
CA GLU A 257 -2.91 19.38 -4.04
C GLU A 257 -2.07 18.92 -2.84
N THR A 258 -2.74 18.58 -1.72
CA THR A 258 -2.06 18.19 -0.46
C THR A 258 -2.80 17.02 0.17
N LYS A 259 -2.06 15.97 0.48
CA LYS A 259 -2.64 14.77 1.12
C LYS A 259 -3.25 15.09 2.47
N GLY A 260 -4.35 14.42 2.81
CA GLY A 260 -5.07 14.64 4.06
C GLY A 260 -4.18 14.43 5.30
N THR A 261 -3.33 13.40 5.27
CA THR A 261 -2.36 13.14 6.34
C THR A 261 -1.38 14.30 6.52
N ASP A 262 -0.88 14.91 5.44
CA ASP A 262 0.05 16.04 5.50
C ASP A 262 -0.62 17.30 6.09
N LEU A 263 -1.86 17.56 5.71
CA LEU A 263 -2.66 18.63 6.30
C LEU A 263 -2.86 18.40 7.81
N PHE A 264 -3.11 17.18 8.23
CA PHE A 264 -3.31 16.85 9.63
C PHE A 264 -2.03 17.01 10.45
N ILE A 265 -0.91 16.38 10.05
CA ILE A 265 0.35 16.44 10.82
C ILE A 265 0.96 17.84 10.86
N SER A 266 0.62 18.69 9.89
CA SER A 266 0.99 20.12 9.91
C SER A 266 0.06 21.00 10.78
N GLY A 267 -0.92 20.40 11.46
CA GLY A 267 -1.85 21.10 12.36
C GLY A 267 -2.95 21.88 11.63
N GLN A 268 -3.16 21.63 10.34
CA GLN A 268 -4.17 22.33 9.53
C GLN A 268 -5.55 21.63 9.52
N ALA A 269 -5.69 20.47 10.17
CA ALA A 269 -6.94 19.74 10.22
C ALA A 269 -7.18 19.13 11.61
N ALA A 270 -8.47 19.04 12.00
CA ALA A 270 -8.85 18.52 13.30
C ALA A 270 -9.10 16.99 13.28
N ILE A 271 -9.58 16.45 12.17
CA ILE A 271 -9.92 15.03 11.99
C ILE A 271 -9.34 14.53 10.67
N VAL A 272 -8.71 13.35 10.68
CA VAL A 272 -8.26 12.65 9.47
C VAL A 272 -8.56 11.17 9.53
N PHE A 273 -9.00 10.57 8.42
CA PHE A 273 -9.03 9.13 8.23
C PHE A 273 -7.64 8.67 7.81
N ILE A 274 -7.06 7.67 8.52
CA ILE A 274 -5.65 7.32 8.37
C ILE A 274 -5.44 5.82 8.42
N GLY A 275 -4.59 5.31 7.51
CA GLY A 275 -4.17 3.92 7.50
C GLY A 275 -2.99 3.65 8.43
N SER A 276 -2.91 2.42 8.94
CA SER A 276 -1.84 1.97 9.84
C SER A 276 -0.42 2.13 9.27
N TRP A 277 -0.26 2.09 7.94
CA TRP A 277 1.01 2.34 7.25
C TRP A 277 1.51 3.79 7.37
N LYS A 278 0.73 4.67 7.99
CA LYS A 278 1.11 6.05 8.32
C LYS A 278 1.37 6.24 9.81
N SER A 279 1.34 5.18 10.62
CA SER A 279 1.53 5.28 12.07
C SER A 279 2.91 5.82 12.43
N GLY A 280 3.99 5.40 11.76
CA GLY A 280 5.33 5.94 11.97
C GLY A 280 5.42 7.45 11.68
N VAL A 281 4.89 7.89 10.52
CA VAL A 281 4.84 9.32 10.16
C VAL A 281 4.02 10.13 11.17
N LEU A 282 2.94 9.54 11.69
CA LEU A 282 2.11 10.19 12.71
C LEU A 282 2.84 10.28 14.05
N GLU A 283 3.49 9.19 14.50
CA GLU A 283 4.29 9.14 15.74
C GLU A 283 5.40 10.18 15.75
N ASP A 284 6.10 10.35 14.63
CA ASP A 284 7.23 11.25 14.48
C ASP A 284 6.81 12.72 14.27
N SER A 285 5.52 12.98 14.11
CA SER A 285 5.03 14.34 13.94
C SER A 285 5.20 15.19 15.20
N SER A 286 5.44 16.50 15.05
CA SER A 286 5.43 17.43 16.17
C SER A 286 4.10 17.41 16.91
N LEU A 287 3.00 17.20 16.21
CA LEU A 287 1.66 17.12 16.79
C LEU A 287 1.54 15.96 17.79
N ALA A 288 2.03 14.78 17.43
CA ALA A 288 2.04 13.61 18.32
C ALA A 288 3.06 13.79 19.46
N ALA A 289 4.25 14.30 19.17
CA ALA A 289 5.28 14.56 20.19
C ALA A 289 4.83 15.53 21.28
N ASP A 290 3.96 16.47 20.94
CA ASP A 290 3.34 17.43 21.88
C ASP A 290 2.13 16.82 22.63
N GLY A 291 1.78 15.56 22.36
CA GLY A 291 0.64 14.84 22.99
C GLY A 291 -0.72 15.26 22.43
N ASN A 292 -0.75 15.83 21.24
CA ASN A 292 -1.95 16.40 20.63
C ASN A 292 -2.63 15.48 19.60
N VAL A 293 -2.30 14.19 19.59
CA VAL A 293 -2.94 13.19 18.73
C VAL A 293 -3.68 12.14 19.56
N GLN A 294 -4.94 11.93 19.23
CA GLN A 294 -5.72 10.80 19.72
C GLN A 294 -6.19 9.95 18.54
N LEU A 295 -5.89 8.65 18.57
CA LEU A 295 -6.50 7.69 17.65
C LEU A 295 -7.81 7.16 18.22
N ILE A 296 -8.80 6.95 17.35
CA ILE A 296 -10.10 6.38 17.66
C ILE A 296 -10.59 5.52 16.50
N GLN A 297 -11.45 4.54 16.77
CA GLN A 297 -12.10 3.75 15.72
C GLN A 297 -12.93 4.62 14.77
N MET A 298 -13.16 4.13 13.55
CA MET A 298 -14.05 4.79 12.59
C MET A 298 -15.43 5.06 13.18
N PRO A 299 -16.08 6.16 12.79
CA PRO A 299 -17.50 6.37 13.14
C PRO A 299 -18.35 5.31 12.44
N SER A 300 -19.38 4.80 13.13
CA SER A 300 -20.33 3.88 12.48
C SER A 300 -21.27 4.60 11.54
N MET A 301 -21.48 4.03 10.35
CA MET A 301 -22.56 4.44 9.43
C MET A 301 -23.81 3.58 9.67
N ALA A 302 -24.61 3.34 8.63
CA ALA A 302 -25.89 2.66 8.77
C ALA A 302 -25.78 1.19 9.26
N VAL A 303 -24.67 0.51 8.99
CA VAL A 303 -24.49 -0.91 9.31
C VAL A 303 -23.50 -1.11 10.45
N ASP A 304 -22.26 -0.62 10.29
CA ASP A 304 -21.18 -0.79 11.27
C ASP A 304 -20.07 0.26 11.08
N ASN A 305 -18.90 0.04 11.70
CA ASN A 305 -17.70 0.87 11.57
C ASN A 305 -16.50 0.07 11.10
N LYS A 306 -16.69 -1.10 10.50
CA LYS A 306 -15.61 -1.95 10.02
C LYS A 306 -14.83 -1.28 8.90
N THR A 307 -13.54 -1.57 8.85
CA THR A 307 -12.66 -1.10 7.80
C THR A 307 -12.10 -2.24 6.97
N ASN A 308 -11.72 -1.93 5.75
CA ASN A 308 -11.04 -2.92 4.93
C ASN A 308 -9.67 -3.25 5.53
N MET A 309 -9.32 -4.53 5.46
CA MET A 309 -8.03 -5.06 5.85
C MET A 309 -7.26 -5.41 4.59
N GLY A 310 -6.31 -4.58 4.26
CA GLY A 310 -5.31 -4.87 3.26
C GLY A 310 -4.10 -5.56 3.86
N GLY A 311 -2.98 -5.37 3.22
CA GLY A 311 -1.68 -5.83 3.67
C GLY A 311 -0.79 -6.17 2.49
N LEU A 312 0.47 -6.38 2.81
CA LEU A 312 1.52 -6.62 1.84
C LEU A 312 2.11 -8.01 1.99
N GLY A 313 2.66 -8.51 0.88
CA GLY A 313 3.52 -9.67 0.85
C GLY A 313 4.69 -9.44 -0.09
N TYR A 314 5.72 -10.24 0.07
CA TYR A 314 6.83 -10.34 -0.87
C TYR A 314 6.57 -11.48 -1.83
N VAL A 315 6.64 -11.22 -3.13
CA VAL A 315 6.53 -12.19 -4.21
C VAL A 315 7.85 -12.33 -4.95
N MET A 316 8.04 -13.48 -5.60
CA MET A 316 9.20 -13.76 -6.45
C MET A 316 8.78 -13.71 -7.92
N SER A 317 9.56 -13.07 -8.76
CA SER A 317 9.37 -13.12 -10.21
C SER A 317 9.58 -14.54 -10.74
N ALA A 318 8.68 -15.01 -11.63
CA ALA A 318 8.88 -16.27 -12.33
C ALA A 318 10.17 -16.29 -13.17
N ASN A 319 10.61 -15.10 -13.61
CA ASN A 319 11.82 -14.89 -14.40
C ASN A 319 13.08 -14.65 -13.56
N CYS A 320 12.99 -14.68 -12.23
CA CYS A 320 14.18 -14.60 -11.36
C CYS A 320 15.15 -15.73 -11.73
N GLU A 321 16.39 -15.39 -12.07
CA GLU A 321 17.41 -16.35 -12.45
C GLU A 321 18.02 -17.08 -11.24
N ASN A 322 17.97 -16.44 -10.05
CA ASN A 322 18.59 -16.91 -8.83
C ASN A 322 17.55 -17.15 -7.72
N LYS A 323 16.60 -18.05 -7.99
CA LYS A 323 15.42 -18.28 -7.16
C LYS A 323 15.73 -18.73 -5.74
N GLU A 324 16.77 -19.56 -5.55
CA GLU A 324 17.21 -19.98 -4.22
C GLU A 324 17.71 -18.77 -3.40
N ALA A 325 18.47 -17.86 -4.00
CA ALA A 325 18.92 -16.65 -3.33
C ALA A 325 17.76 -15.69 -3.03
N ALA A 326 16.80 -15.59 -3.94
CA ALA A 326 15.57 -14.82 -3.73
C ALA A 326 14.71 -15.40 -2.60
N TRP A 327 14.63 -16.72 -2.49
CA TRP A 327 13.95 -17.40 -1.38
C TRP A 327 14.65 -17.13 -0.03
N GLU A 328 15.99 -17.19 0.02
CA GLU A 328 16.75 -16.82 1.21
C GLU A 328 16.47 -15.38 1.65
N LEU A 329 16.43 -14.44 0.69
CA LEU A 329 16.05 -13.06 0.97
C LEU A 329 14.62 -12.98 1.54
N MET A 330 13.65 -13.61 0.88
CA MET A 330 12.24 -13.58 1.31
C MET A 330 12.09 -14.12 2.73
N LYS A 331 12.70 -15.26 3.07
CA LYS A 331 12.69 -15.82 4.43
C LYS A 331 13.27 -14.84 5.46
N TYR A 332 14.36 -14.17 5.12
CA TYR A 332 15.02 -13.24 6.02
C TYR A 332 14.15 -12.01 6.30
N ILE A 333 13.69 -11.33 5.24
CA ILE A 333 12.93 -10.08 5.36
C ILE A 333 11.51 -10.28 5.89
N THR A 334 10.98 -11.52 5.87
CA THR A 334 9.69 -11.88 6.49
C THR A 334 9.88 -12.68 7.79
N GLY A 335 11.10 -12.90 8.22
CA GLY A 335 11.44 -13.62 9.46
C GLY A 335 11.24 -12.75 10.70
N GLU A 336 11.27 -13.40 11.87
CA GLU A 336 11.00 -12.77 13.17
C GLU A 336 11.88 -11.55 13.44
N GLU A 337 13.18 -11.62 13.13
CA GLU A 337 14.13 -10.55 13.40
C GLU A 337 13.81 -9.28 12.58
N ALA A 338 13.66 -9.42 11.26
CA ALA A 338 13.35 -8.29 10.39
C ALA A 338 11.96 -7.72 10.67
N MET A 339 10.95 -8.58 10.89
CA MET A 339 9.60 -8.16 11.22
C MET A 339 9.49 -7.49 12.60
N SER A 340 10.29 -7.94 13.58
CA SER A 340 10.35 -7.27 14.88
C SER A 340 11.01 -5.90 14.77
N HIS A 341 12.06 -5.76 13.97
CA HIS A 341 12.70 -4.48 13.68
C HIS A 341 11.71 -3.51 13.00
N GLU A 342 10.98 -3.96 11.98
CA GLU A 342 9.93 -3.15 11.33
C GLU A 342 8.82 -2.73 12.31
N ALA A 343 8.43 -3.62 13.23
CA ALA A 343 7.47 -3.34 14.28
C ALA A 343 7.99 -2.30 15.28
N GLU A 344 9.25 -2.43 15.70
CA GLU A 344 9.93 -1.51 16.63
C GLU A 344 10.09 -0.11 16.03
N GLU A 345 10.25 0.00 14.72
CA GLU A 345 10.28 1.28 14.00
C GLU A 345 8.88 1.76 13.58
N GLY A 346 7.84 0.98 13.87
CA GLY A 346 6.44 1.37 13.69
C GLY A 346 6.01 1.60 12.24
N ILE A 347 6.67 0.94 11.27
CA ILE A 347 6.42 1.19 9.85
C ILE A 347 5.24 0.39 9.30
N ASP A 348 4.86 -0.72 9.93
CA ASP A 348 3.74 -1.57 9.51
C ASP A 348 3.28 -2.48 10.67
N ILE A 349 2.05 -2.96 10.64
CA ILE A 349 1.59 -4.04 11.52
C ILE A 349 2.17 -5.34 10.95
N PRO A 350 3.13 -6.02 11.63
CA PRO A 350 3.78 -7.18 11.05
C PRO A 350 2.79 -8.34 10.88
N ALA A 351 2.90 -9.05 9.75
CA ALA A 351 2.15 -10.28 9.55
C ALA A 351 2.69 -11.41 10.45
N TYR A 352 3.93 -11.34 10.92
CA TYR A 352 4.55 -12.27 11.84
C TYR A 352 3.97 -12.11 13.25
N LEU A 353 3.28 -13.13 13.76
CA LEU A 353 2.42 -13.01 14.94
C LEU A 353 3.18 -12.60 16.20
N SER A 354 4.39 -13.13 16.44
CA SER A 354 5.16 -12.79 17.66
C SER A 354 5.71 -11.35 17.63
N ALA A 355 5.84 -10.72 16.46
CA ALA A 355 6.32 -9.35 16.32
C ALA A 355 5.22 -8.29 16.58
N GLN A 356 3.94 -8.67 16.58
CA GLN A 356 2.82 -7.73 16.73
C GLN A 356 2.78 -7.01 18.08
N GLU A 357 3.22 -7.67 19.16
CA GLU A 357 3.30 -7.02 20.47
C GLU A 357 4.33 -5.86 20.47
N GLY A 358 5.42 -6.01 19.72
CA GLY A 358 6.46 -4.98 19.54
C GLY A 358 5.91 -3.74 18.87
N TYR A 359 5.06 -3.90 17.84
CA TYR A 359 4.45 -2.79 17.13
C TYR A 359 3.68 -1.85 18.06
N VAL A 360 2.76 -2.38 18.88
CA VAL A 360 1.98 -1.54 19.80
C VAL A 360 2.85 -0.93 20.90
N ALA A 361 3.81 -1.70 21.43
CA ALA A 361 4.65 -1.27 22.55
C ALA A 361 5.63 -0.15 22.17
N ASN A 362 5.96 -0.02 20.88
CA ASN A 362 6.94 0.95 20.42
C ASN A 362 6.40 2.37 20.34
N PHE A 363 5.12 2.55 20.06
CA PHE A 363 4.50 3.87 19.97
C PHE A 363 4.39 4.52 21.36
N LYS A 364 4.90 5.75 21.48
CA LYS A 364 4.93 6.52 22.74
C LYS A 364 3.94 7.67 22.72
N ASN A 365 3.70 8.22 21.53
CA ASN A 365 2.93 9.43 21.32
C ASN A 365 1.51 9.14 20.81
N ILE A 366 1.30 7.96 20.20
CA ILE A 366 -0.01 7.52 19.72
C ILE A 366 -0.40 6.15 20.30
N ASN A 367 -1.69 5.88 20.39
CA ASN A 367 -2.21 4.57 20.81
C ASN A 367 -2.44 3.67 19.58
N ALA A 368 -1.39 3.01 19.10
CA ALA A 368 -1.45 2.12 17.92
C ALA A 368 -2.34 0.87 18.13
N GLN A 369 -2.76 0.56 19.38
CA GLN A 369 -3.71 -0.52 19.65
C GLN A 369 -5.03 -0.34 18.88
N VAL A 370 -5.40 0.91 18.58
CA VAL A 370 -6.61 1.22 17.78
C VAL A 370 -6.55 0.58 16.40
N PHE A 371 -5.39 0.56 15.74
CA PHE A 371 -5.22 -0.12 14.46
C PHE A 371 -5.30 -1.64 14.60
N MET A 372 -4.73 -2.21 15.66
CA MET A 372 -4.85 -3.65 15.93
C MET A 372 -6.30 -4.07 16.15
N ASP A 373 -7.05 -3.30 16.93
CA ASP A 373 -8.47 -3.55 17.20
C ASP A 373 -9.32 -3.40 15.92
N ALA A 374 -8.99 -2.42 15.04
CA ALA A 374 -9.62 -2.27 13.74
C ALA A 374 -9.34 -3.47 12.83
N SER A 375 -8.08 -3.94 12.78
CA SER A 375 -7.70 -5.11 11.96
C SER A 375 -8.37 -6.39 12.44
N ALA A 376 -8.55 -6.57 13.75
CA ALA A 376 -9.23 -7.74 14.30
C ALA A 376 -10.72 -7.83 13.93
N ASN A 377 -11.34 -6.71 13.55
CA ASN A 377 -12.77 -6.58 13.31
C ASN A 377 -13.12 -6.20 11.86
N GLY A 378 -12.12 -6.03 11.01
CA GLY A 378 -12.27 -5.55 9.65
C GLY A 378 -12.82 -6.59 8.66
N PHE A 379 -13.01 -6.18 7.43
CA PHE A 379 -13.35 -7.05 6.31
C PHE A 379 -12.18 -7.17 5.33
N ALA A 380 -12.07 -8.30 4.62
CA ALA A 380 -11.00 -8.47 3.64
C ALA A 380 -11.10 -7.43 2.51
N TYR A 381 -9.96 -6.90 2.06
CA TYR A 381 -9.94 -5.98 0.92
C TYR A 381 -10.61 -6.64 -0.29
N PRO A 382 -11.65 -6.01 -0.87
CA PRO A 382 -12.39 -6.59 -1.97
C PRO A 382 -11.51 -6.66 -3.22
N SER A 383 -11.31 -7.88 -3.71
CA SER A 383 -10.48 -8.14 -4.89
C SER A 383 -10.99 -9.36 -5.66
N ASN A 384 -10.87 -9.32 -6.97
CA ASN A 384 -11.17 -10.45 -7.87
C ASN A 384 -10.01 -10.76 -8.83
N GLY A 385 -8.85 -10.17 -8.56
CA GLY A 385 -7.66 -10.36 -9.39
C GLY A 385 -7.59 -9.55 -10.67
N ASN A 386 -8.67 -8.93 -11.10
CA ASN A 386 -8.67 -7.95 -12.19
C ASN A 386 -8.86 -6.54 -11.63
N PHE A 387 -8.02 -5.61 -12.04
CA PHE A 387 -8.02 -4.22 -11.54
C PHE A 387 -8.20 -3.16 -12.64
N ASP A 388 -8.40 -3.57 -13.89
CA ASP A 388 -8.58 -2.63 -14.98
C ASP A 388 -9.86 -1.79 -14.81
N TRP A 389 -10.87 -2.36 -14.12
CA TRP A 389 -12.11 -1.69 -13.77
C TRP A 389 -11.97 -0.69 -12.61
N THR A 390 -10.94 -0.83 -11.75
CA THR A 390 -10.81 0.01 -10.54
C THR A 390 -10.47 1.45 -10.87
N THR A 391 -9.66 1.69 -11.91
CA THR A 391 -9.36 3.04 -12.39
C THR A 391 -10.63 3.78 -12.81
N ILE A 392 -11.57 3.08 -13.45
CA ILE A 392 -12.87 3.66 -13.82
C ILE A 392 -13.67 4.09 -12.58
N VAL A 393 -13.61 3.26 -11.52
CA VAL A 393 -14.28 3.60 -10.26
C VAL A 393 -13.60 4.78 -9.57
N ASP A 394 -12.27 4.80 -9.54
CA ASP A 394 -11.51 5.93 -8.97
C ASP A 394 -11.83 7.24 -9.71
N ASP A 395 -11.90 7.21 -11.04
CA ASP A 395 -12.30 8.36 -11.85
C ASP A 395 -13.73 8.82 -11.53
N ALA A 396 -14.68 7.89 -11.39
CA ALA A 396 -16.06 8.20 -11.00
C ALA A 396 -16.12 8.85 -9.60
N MET A 397 -15.35 8.38 -8.64
CA MET A 397 -15.25 9.00 -7.32
C MET A 397 -14.68 10.41 -7.39
N GLN A 398 -13.62 10.61 -8.18
CA GLN A 398 -13.02 11.94 -8.37
C GLN A 398 -14.00 12.91 -9.05
N GLU A 399 -14.77 12.47 -10.04
CA GLU A 399 -15.81 13.27 -10.68
C GLU A 399 -16.92 13.67 -9.70
N ALA A 400 -17.32 12.75 -8.81
CA ALA A 400 -18.33 13.01 -7.79
C ALA A 400 -17.81 13.99 -6.71
N PHE A 401 -16.61 13.74 -6.16
CA PHE A 401 -16.01 14.62 -5.13
C PHE A 401 -15.64 16.00 -5.68
N GLY A 402 -15.17 16.04 -6.93
CA GLY A 402 -14.88 17.28 -7.66
C GLY A 402 -16.14 18.01 -8.15
N GLN A 403 -17.31 17.39 -7.99
CA GLN A 403 -18.62 17.91 -8.44
C GLN A 403 -18.64 18.25 -9.96
N VAL A 404 -17.85 17.51 -10.73
CA VAL A 404 -17.87 17.56 -12.20
C VAL A 404 -19.19 16.96 -12.71
N LYS A 405 -19.66 15.90 -12.02
CA LYS A 405 -20.97 15.25 -12.16
C LYS A 405 -21.66 15.16 -10.82
N THR A 406 -22.96 14.95 -10.81
CA THR A 406 -23.66 14.53 -9.60
C THR A 406 -23.19 13.13 -9.19
N VAL A 407 -23.35 12.77 -7.90
CA VAL A 407 -23.02 11.43 -7.42
C VAL A 407 -23.76 10.35 -8.24
N ASP A 408 -25.03 10.56 -8.52
CA ASP A 408 -25.83 9.62 -9.32
C ASP A 408 -25.26 9.45 -10.72
N GLU A 409 -24.96 10.53 -11.42
CA GLU A 409 -24.38 10.49 -12.78
C GLU A 409 -23.00 9.83 -12.81
N ALA A 410 -22.09 10.24 -11.90
CA ALA A 410 -20.73 9.70 -11.85
C ALA A 410 -20.74 8.19 -11.57
N MET A 411 -21.51 7.74 -10.58
CA MET A 411 -21.52 6.33 -10.19
C MET A 411 -22.31 5.45 -11.15
N ASP A 412 -23.39 5.95 -11.79
CA ASP A 412 -24.12 5.19 -12.82
C ASP A 412 -23.29 5.02 -14.10
N GLU A 413 -22.57 6.04 -14.52
CA GLU A 413 -21.65 5.95 -15.66
C GLU A 413 -20.45 5.07 -15.33
N GLY A 414 -19.82 5.30 -14.18
CA GLY A 414 -18.66 4.52 -13.72
C GLY A 414 -18.98 3.02 -13.59
N VAL A 415 -20.14 2.64 -13.02
CA VAL A 415 -20.51 1.22 -12.90
C VAL A 415 -20.77 0.61 -14.28
N ALA A 416 -21.33 1.35 -15.22
CA ALA A 416 -21.61 0.81 -16.55
C ALA A 416 -20.31 0.46 -17.30
N GLU A 417 -19.26 1.27 -17.17
CA GLU A 417 -17.96 1.03 -17.78
C GLU A 417 -17.18 -0.05 -17.02
N ALA A 418 -17.12 0.03 -15.69
CA ALA A 418 -16.43 -0.96 -14.85
C ALA A 418 -17.05 -2.36 -15.00
N GLN A 419 -18.41 -2.48 -15.04
CA GLN A 419 -19.09 -3.74 -15.22
C GLN A 419 -18.81 -4.36 -16.60
N ALA A 420 -18.66 -3.55 -17.64
CA ALA A 420 -18.33 -4.07 -18.96
C ALA A 420 -16.96 -4.80 -18.96
N ILE A 421 -15.98 -4.27 -18.22
CA ILE A 421 -14.67 -4.94 -18.03
C ILE A 421 -14.85 -6.24 -17.22
N LEU A 422 -15.62 -6.20 -16.13
CA LEU A 422 -15.89 -7.38 -15.32
C LEU A 422 -16.61 -8.47 -16.11
N ASP A 423 -17.58 -8.11 -16.95
CA ASP A 423 -18.31 -9.05 -17.82
C ASP A 423 -17.41 -9.68 -18.89
N GLU A 424 -16.41 -8.96 -19.39
CA GLU A 424 -15.42 -9.50 -20.35
C GLU A 424 -14.52 -10.55 -19.68
N VAL A 425 -14.15 -10.33 -18.42
CA VAL A 425 -13.22 -11.21 -17.68
C VAL A 425 -13.93 -12.42 -17.06
N PHE A 426 -15.13 -12.24 -16.53
CA PHE A 426 -15.84 -13.24 -15.71
C PHE A 426 -17.18 -13.70 -16.32
N GLY A 427 -17.57 -13.20 -17.48
CA GLY A 427 -18.85 -13.44 -18.16
C GLY A 427 -18.97 -14.76 -18.92
#